data_973f2d4db0f938a4c49488b7ef80b10f
#
_entry.id   973f2d4db0f938a4c49488b7ef80b10f
#
_cell.length_a   1.000
_cell.length_b   1.000
_cell.length_c   1.000
_cell.angle_alpha   90.00
_cell.angle_beta   90.00
_cell.angle_gamma   90.00
#
_symmetry.space_group_name_H-M   'P 1'
#
loop_
_entity.id
_entity.type
_entity.pdbx_description
1 polymer ?
#
loop_
_entity_poly.entity_id
_entity_poly.type
_entity_poly.pdbx_seq_one_letter_code
_entity_poly.pdbx_strand_id
1 'polypeptide(L)'
;MNRTWIAATVLAALPMTTQAQTLQYPGFYIGAEGGLNWLLNTSSTSNVFAGGGFAGSFNSNLNTNLGWTAGGMIGYDFVGPRVELESRFIRNTGTLSVPGANVSAGATVDQVPIMANLYYDFLAGGQFVPYIGAGAGIDFSNVSVNGNSTYGGVQFAYQGMIGVGWNIDSNLRLNLEGRYFGSTQPTYNFNVGGAVVSGNYTNNNFSAMLSLQYKFGAPAVAPPPPAPMPAATSFMVFFDWDRSNLSQQALATIGQAAQAFKAKGSARITATGHTDTSGPENYNMALSLRRANAVKDALVQNGVPATAIAVVGRGEQGLLVPTPDGVREPQNRRVEIVLQ
;
A
#
# COMPACT_ATOMS: atom_id res chain seq x y z
N MET A 1 -21.28 -45.27 -8.45
CA MET A 1 -21.66 -44.49 -7.29
C MET A 1 -21.25 -43.03 -7.56
N ASN A 2 -22.23 -42.18 -7.79
CA ASN A 2 -22.03 -40.78 -8.16
C ASN A 2 -21.51 -39.98 -6.94
N ARG A 3 -20.32 -39.44 -7.05
CA ARG A 3 -19.80 -38.46 -6.10
C ARG A 3 -20.18 -37.06 -6.58
N THR A 4 -21.23 -36.52 -6.01
CA THR A 4 -21.65 -35.11 -6.13
C THR A 4 -20.59 -34.24 -5.49
N TRP A 5 -19.99 -33.35 -6.28
CA TRP A 5 -19.13 -32.28 -5.81
C TRP A 5 -20.01 -31.19 -5.19
N ILE A 6 -19.96 -31.04 -3.88
CA ILE A 6 -20.53 -29.86 -3.21
C ILE A 6 -19.47 -28.77 -3.27
N ALA A 7 -19.62 -27.87 -4.24
CA ALA A 7 -18.92 -26.59 -4.22
C ALA A 7 -19.58 -25.70 -3.17
N ALA A 8 -19.00 -25.62 -1.98
CA ALA A 8 -19.44 -24.67 -0.96
C ALA A 8 -18.95 -23.28 -1.34
N THR A 9 -19.82 -22.49 -1.97
CA THR A 9 -19.61 -21.06 -2.17
C THR A 9 -19.90 -20.36 -0.83
N VAL A 10 -18.90 -20.21 0.01
CA VAL A 10 -19.00 -19.31 1.18
C VAL A 10 -18.60 -17.92 0.73
N LEU A 11 -19.56 -17.19 0.15
CA LEU A 11 -19.45 -15.74 -0.01
C LEU A 11 -20.01 -15.14 1.28
N ALA A 12 -19.19 -15.03 2.33
CA ALA A 12 -19.52 -14.27 3.51
C ALA A 12 -19.49 -12.78 3.16
N ALA A 13 -20.66 -12.16 3.03
CA ALA A 13 -20.80 -10.72 3.03
C ALA A 13 -20.41 -10.21 4.43
N LEU A 14 -19.15 -9.85 4.61
CA LEU A 14 -18.69 -9.17 5.82
C LEU A 14 -19.25 -7.74 5.80
N PRO A 15 -19.81 -7.23 6.92
CA PRO A 15 -20.27 -5.85 6.99
C PRO A 15 -19.08 -4.94 6.77
N MET A 16 -19.14 -4.09 5.75
CA MET A 16 -18.19 -3.00 5.54
C MET A 16 -18.40 -1.93 6.62
N THR A 17 -17.81 -2.14 7.79
CA THR A 17 -17.61 -1.05 8.72
C THR A 17 -16.51 -0.16 8.12
N THR A 18 -16.71 1.15 8.11
CA THR A 18 -15.70 2.16 7.79
C THR A 18 -14.58 2.09 8.84
N GLN A 19 -13.67 1.14 8.67
CA GLN A 19 -12.48 1.03 9.51
C GLN A 19 -11.40 1.94 8.93
N ALA A 20 -10.61 2.53 9.83
CA ALA A 20 -9.44 3.32 9.45
C ALA A 20 -8.57 2.50 8.48
N GLN A 21 -8.33 3.03 7.28
CA GLN A 21 -7.43 2.42 6.32
C GLN A 21 -6.04 2.33 6.96
N THR A 22 -5.49 1.12 7.05
CA THR A 22 -4.10 0.95 7.44
C THR A 22 -3.24 1.59 6.36
N LEU A 23 -2.39 2.55 6.76
CA LEU A 23 -1.45 3.19 5.82
C LEU A 23 -0.54 2.11 5.23
N GLN A 24 -0.75 1.80 3.95
CA GLN A 24 0.11 0.87 3.20
C GLN A 24 1.33 1.62 2.66
N TYR A 25 2.49 1.00 2.74
CA TYR A 25 3.75 1.52 2.23
C TYR A 25 4.54 0.40 1.54
N PRO A 26 5.37 0.72 0.55
CA PRO A 26 6.27 -0.28 -0.05
C PRO A 26 7.32 -0.74 0.96
N GLY A 27 7.67 -2.03 0.93
CA GLY A 27 8.70 -2.51 1.86
C GLY A 27 9.00 -3.98 1.74
N PHE A 28 10.17 -4.37 2.24
CA PHE A 28 10.54 -5.76 2.40
C PHE A 28 9.70 -6.41 3.49
N TYR A 29 9.41 -7.69 3.30
CA TYR A 29 8.79 -8.53 4.33
C TYR A 29 9.44 -9.90 4.39
N ILE A 30 9.32 -10.52 5.55
CA ILE A 30 9.62 -11.93 5.78
C ILE A 30 8.37 -12.60 6.32
N GLY A 31 8.25 -13.90 6.16
CA GLY A 31 7.13 -14.63 6.72
C GLY A 31 7.43 -16.10 6.93
N ALA A 32 6.56 -16.71 7.72
CA ALA A 32 6.52 -18.14 7.92
C ALA A 32 5.12 -18.64 7.53
N GLU A 33 5.05 -19.84 7.00
CA GLU A 33 3.81 -20.45 6.56
C GLU A 33 3.72 -21.91 7.00
N GLY A 34 2.50 -22.41 7.11
CA GLY A 34 2.22 -23.80 7.38
C GLY A 34 0.81 -24.17 6.96
N GLY A 35 0.59 -25.44 6.69
CA GLY A 35 -0.73 -25.85 6.23
C GLY A 35 -0.88 -27.34 6.01
N LEU A 36 -2.07 -27.67 5.50
CA LEU A 36 -2.44 -29.02 5.09
C LEU A 36 -2.18 -29.19 3.60
N ASN A 37 -1.70 -30.37 3.20
CA ASN A 37 -1.37 -30.67 1.82
C ASN A 37 -2.03 -31.97 1.36
N TRP A 38 -2.66 -31.92 0.21
CA TRP A 38 -3.26 -33.07 -0.47
C TRP A 38 -2.47 -33.34 -1.76
N LEU A 39 -1.58 -34.32 -1.73
CA LEU A 39 -0.97 -34.84 -2.94
C LEU A 39 -2.02 -35.69 -3.69
N LEU A 40 -2.22 -35.40 -4.97
CA LEU A 40 -3.19 -36.14 -5.76
C LEU A 40 -2.72 -37.56 -6.01
N ASN A 41 -3.63 -38.53 -5.89
CA ASN A 41 -3.35 -39.92 -6.23
C ASN A 41 -2.89 -40.03 -7.69
N THR A 42 -1.86 -40.78 -7.91
CA THR A 42 -1.29 -40.99 -9.25
C THR A 42 -1.06 -42.46 -9.53
N SER A 43 -1.13 -42.81 -10.79
CA SER A 43 -0.75 -44.13 -11.32
C SER A 43 0.44 -43.99 -12.28
N SER A 44 1.29 -44.95 -12.27
CA SER A 44 2.50 -45.00 -13.11
C SER A 44 2.78 -46.38 -13.64
N THR A 45 3.34 -46.44 -14.83
CA THR A 45 3.97 -47.68 -15.33
C THR A 45 5.42 -47.67 -14.87
N SER A 46 5.76 -48.64 -14.02
CA SER A 46 7.14 -48.85 -13.56
C SER A 46 7.83 -49.91 -14.42
N ASN A 47 9.05 -49.61 -14.84
CA ASN A 47 9.89 -50.54 -15.64
C ASN A 47 10.89 -51.24 -14.73
N VAL A 48 11.12 -52.51 -14.99
CA VAL A 48 12.07 -53.35 -14.27
C VAL A 48 13.26 -53.65 -15.18
N PHE A 49 14.46 -53.40 -14.66
CA PHE A 49 15.72 -53.74 -15.35
C PHE A 49 16.50 -54.71 -14.46
N ALA A 50 16.88 -55.86 -15.03
CA ALA A 50 17.67 -56.90 -14.37
C ALA A 50 18.77 -57.42 -15.30
N GLY A 51 19.96 -57.71 -14.75
CA GLY A 51 21.10 -58.15 -15.53
C GLY A 51 21.56 -57.20 -16.62
N GLY A 52 21.27 -55.86 -16.46
CA GLY A 52 21.62 -54.82 -17.41
C GLY A 52 20.63 -54.66 -18.59
N GLY A 53 19.53 -55.43 -18.61
CA GLY A 53 18.49 -55.33 -19.64
C GLY A 53 17.08 -55.10 -19.08
N PHE A 54 16.15 -54.71 -19.96
CA PHE A 54 14.74 -54.59 -19.64
C PHE A 54 14.13 -55.94 -19.33
N ALA A 55 13.55 -56.13 -18.16
CA ALA A 55 12.96 -57.38 -17.70
C ALA A 55 11.41 -57.37 -17.73
N GLY A 56 10.79 -56.23 -17.77
CA GLY A 56 9.34 -56.12 -17.83
C GLY A 56 8.82 -54.78 -17.26
N SER A 57 7.51 -54.61 -17.28
CA SER A 57 6.85 -53.45 -16.69
C SER A 57 5.59 -53.84 -15.91
N PHE A 58 5.21 -53.05 -14.95
CA PHE A 58 3.97 -53.21 -14.21
C PHE A 58 3.35 -51.85 -13.88
N ASN A 59 2.04 -51.82 -13.69
CA ASN A 59 1.36 -50.60 -13.23
C ASN A 59 1.40 -50.54 -11.71
N SER A 60 1.65 -49.36 -11.18
CA SER A 60 1.62 -49.07 -9.75
C SER A 60 0.72 -47.87 -9.47
N ASN A 61 0.02 -47.89 -8.35
CA ASN A 61 -0.84 -46.80 -7.88
C ASN A 61 -0.30 -46.29 -6.56
N LEU A 62 -0.09 -44.98 -6.49
CA LEU A 62 0.24 -44.28 -5.26
C LEU A 62 -1.03 -43.60 -4.74
N ASN A 63 -1.58 -44.13 -3.63
CA ASN A 63 -2.68 -43.52 -2.91
C ASN A 63 -2.14 -42.74 -1.71
N THR A 64 -2.42 -41.48 -1.65
CA THR A 64 -1.82 -40.59 -0.66
C THR A 64 -2.84 -40.17 0.38
N ASN A 65 -2.35 -39.98 1.59
CA ASN A 65 -3.09 -39.44 2.72
C ASN A 65 -2.90 -37.91 2.81
N LEU A 66 -3.71 -37.28 3.64
CA LEU A 66 -3.50 -35.89 4.03
C LEU A 66 -2.11 -35.72 4.65
N GLY A 67 -1.35 -34.78 4.10
CA GLY A 67 -0.03 -34.38 4.56
C GLY A 67 -0.03 -32.99 5.15
N TRP A 68 1.18 -32.50 5.38
CA TRP A 68 1.42 -31.16 5.90
C TRP A 68 2.55 -30.48 5.13
N THR A 69 2.58 -29.15 5.23
CA THR A 69 3.64 -28.31 4.66
C THR A 69 3.99 -27.20 5.63
N ALA A 70 5.27 -26.81 5.66
CA ALA A 70 5.75 -25.66 6.42
C ALA A 70 6.93 -25.03 5.70
N GLY A 71 7.04 -23.71 5.78
CA GLY A 71 8.07 -22.99 5.06
C GLY A 71 8.24 -21.56 5.51
N GLY A 72 9.01 -20.83 4.71
CA GLY A 72 9.25 -19.41 4.92
C GLY A 72 9.44 -18.68 3.60
N MET A 73 9.27 -17.37 3.67
CA MET A 73 9.32 -16.49 2.54
C MET A 73 10.01 -15.17 2.86
N ILE A 74 10.57 -14.58 1.83
CA ILE A 74 11.06 -13.20 1.82
C ILE A 74 10.53 -12.52 0.57
N GLY A 75 10.05 -11.29 0.68
CA GLY A 75 9.47 -10.60 -0.45
C GLY A 75 9.55 -9.10 -0.34
N TYR A 76 9.03 -8.45 -1.39
CA TYR A 76 8.87 -7.00 -1.44
C TYR A 76 7.45 -6.68 -1.89
N ASP A 77 6.79 -5.82 -1.11
CA ASP A 77 5.45 -5.31 -1.36
C ASP A 77 5.54 -3.90 -1.99
N PHE A 78 4.98 -3.75 -3.19
CA PHE A 78 4.91 -2.48 -3.93
C PHE A 78 3.58 -1.73 -3.71
N VAL A 79 2.79 -2.16 -2.71
CA VAL A 79 1.41 -1.69 -2.46
C VAL A 79 0.46 -2.12 -3.59
N GLY A 80 0.14 -3.41 -3.58
CA GLY A 80 -0.68 -4.10 -4.57
C GLY A 80 0.10 -5.24 -5.22
N PRO A 81 0.99 -4.99 -6.17
CA PRO A 81 1.90 -6.01 -6.65
C PRO A 81 2.91 -6.42 -5.56
N ARG A 82 3.17 -7.74 -5.42
CA ARG A 82 4.21 -8.28 -4.54
C ARG A 82 5.07 -9.30 -5.28
N VAL A 83 6.37 -9.31 -4.99
CA VAL A 83 7.31 -10.35 -5.41
C VAL A 83 7.82 -11.10 -4.19
N GLU A 84 8.00 -12.40 -4.33
CA GLU A 84 8.36 -13.23 -3.19
C GLU A 84 9.26 -14.39 -3.62
N LEU A 85 10.26 -14.71 -2.82
CA LEU A 85 11.02 -15.95 -2.86
C LEU A 85 10.58 -16.81 -1.66
N GLU A 86 10.19 -18.03 -1.94
CA GLU A 86 9.61 -18.96 -0.98
C GLU A 86 10.36 -20.29 -1.02
N SER A 87 10.53 -20.92 0.12
CA SER A 87 10.89 -22.33 0.22
C SER A 87 10.10 -22.99 1.34
N ARG A 88 9.63 -24.21 1.07
CA ARG A 88 8.85 -24.98 2.04
C ARG A 88 9.19 -26.45 1.98
N PHE A 89 8.90 -27.15 3.04
CA PHE A 89 8.93 -28.61 3.12
C PHE A 89 7.50 -29.14 3.03
N ILE A 90 7.27 -30.13 2.20
CA ILE A 90 5.98 -30.79 2.02
C ILE A 90 6.17 -32.29 2.30
N ARG A 91 5.33 -32.87 3.15
CA ARG A 91 5.34 -34.30 3.42
C ARG A 91 3.95 -34.91 3.29
N ASN A 92 3.85 -35.93 2.45
CA ASN A 92 2.69 -36.80 2.35
C ASN A 92 3.08 -38.25 2.60
N THR A 93 2.23 -38.97 3.30
CA THR A 93 2.33 -40.41 3.43
C THR A 93 1.26 -41.07 2.57
N GLY A 94 1.46 -42.35 2.24
CA GLY A 94 0.49 -43.08 1.43
C GLY A 94 0.84 -44.55 1.31
N THR A 95 0.18 -45.19 0.37
CA THR A 95 0.40 -46.61 0.04
C THR A 95 0.64 -46.75 -1.45
N LEU A 96 1.77 -47.32 -1.78
CA LEU A 96 2.09 -47.79 -3.13
C LEU A 96 1.54 -49.21 -3.30
N SER A 97 0.73 -49.43 -4.31
CA SER A 97 0.12 -50.74 -4.60
C SER A 97 0.35 -51.15 -6.06
N VAL A 98 0.51 -52.45 -6.28
CA VAL A 98 0.63 -53.04 -7.60
C VAL A 98 -0.66 -53.83 -7.89
N PRO A 99 -1.56 -53.33 -8.76
CA PRO A 99 -2.79 -54.02 -9.10
C PRO A 99 -2.52 -55.40 -9.69
N GLY A 100 -3.23 -56.39 -9.20
CA GLY A 100 -3.11 -57.80 -9.67
C GLY A 100 -2.03 -58.64 -8.97
N ALA A 101 -1.11 -58.03 -8.21
CA ALA A 101 -0.10 -58.75 -7.44
C ALA A 101 -0.39 -58.83 -5.93
N ASN A 102 -1.47 -58.19 -5.43
CA ASN A 102 -1.80 -58.07 -4.01
C ASN A 102 -0.61 -57.59 -3.15
N VAL A 103 0.28 -56.78 -3.73
CA VAL A 103 1.41 -56.20 -3.04
C VAL A 103 1.13 -54.74 -2.76
N SER A 104 1.32 -54.35 -1.49
CA SER A 104 1.27 -52.94 -1.08
C SER A 104 2.41 -52.62 -0.13
N ALA A 105 2.91 -51.39 -0.21
CA ALA A 105 4.00 -50.89 0.63
C ALA A 105 3.68 -49.46 1.11
N GLY A 106 4.08 -49.15 2.34
CA GLY A 106 4.01 -47.78 2.83
C GLY A 106 4.96 -46.88 2.02
N ALA A 107 4.45 -45.72 1.62
CA ALA A 107 5.22 -44.72 0.89
C ALA A 107 5.16 -43.34 1.60
N THR A 108 6.26 -42.64 1.51
CA THR A 108 6.37 -41.23 1.94
C THR A 108 6.93 -40.44 0.78
N VAL A 109 6.29 -39.30 0.49
CA VAL A 109 6.73 -38.34 -0.53
C VAL A 109 7.11 -37.07 0.17
N ASP A 110 8.36 -36.69 0.06
CA ASP A 110 8.93 -35.43 0.57
C ASP A 110 9.31 -34.53 -0.60
N GLN A 111 8.94 -33.25 -0.51
CA GLN A 111 9.23 -32.23 -1.53
C GLN A 111 9.79 -30.98 -0.86
N VAL A 112 10.75 -30.35 -1.51
CA VAL A 112 11.33 -29.05 -1.09
C VAL A 112 11.36 -28.13 -2.29
N PRO A 113 10.24 -27.47 -2.63
CA PRO A 113 10.22 -26.47 -3.68
C PRO A 113 10.92 -25.18 -3.24
N ILE A 114 11.60 -24.53 -4.20
CA ILE A 114 12.10 -23.16 -4.13
C ILE A 114 11.42 -22.40 -5.25
N MET A 115 10.59 -21.41 -4.90
CA MET A 115 9.66 -20.76 -5.81
C MET A 115 9.87 -19.25 -5.84
N ALA A 116 9.81 -18.65 -7.02
CA ALA A 116 9.67 -17.23 -7.23
C ALA A 116 8.19 -16.93 -7.56
N ASN A 117 7.56 -16.09 -6.77
CA ASN A 117 6.13 -15.80 -6.82
C ASN A 117 5.86 -14.35 -7.18
N LEU A 118 4.78 -14.13 -7.90
CA LEU A 118 4.17 -12.84 -8.16
C LEU A 118 2.76 -12.87 -7.59
N TYR A 119 2.39 -11.84 -6.83
CA TYR A 119 1.06 -11.66 -6.27
C TYR A 119 0.49 -10.32 -6.69
N TYR A 120 -0.83 -10.25 -6.70
CA TYR A 120 -1.56 -9.00 -6.83
C TYR A 120 -2.63 -8.91 -5.74
N ASP A 121 -2.49 -7.91 -4.88
CA ASP A 121 -3.41 -7.61 -3.79
C ASP A 121 -4.49 -6.65 -4.28
N PHE A 122 -5.75 -7.10 -4.26
CA PHE A 122 -6.91 -6.26 -4.52
C PHE A 122 -7.24 -5.49 -3.24
N LEU A 123 -7.52 -4.19 -3.34
CA LEU A 123 -7.85 -3.36 -2.17
C LEU A 123 -6.72 -3.32 -1.12
N ALA A 124 -5.48 -3.09 -1.56
CA ALA A 124 -4.28 -3.17 -0.73
C ALA A 124 -4.33 -2.31 0.57
N GLY A 125 -5.10 -1.22 0.60
CA GLY A 125 -5.32 -0.38 1.80
C GLY A 125 -6.38 -0.89 2.78
N GLY A 126 -7.06 -2.00 2.48
CA GLY A 126 -8.09 -2.56 3.33
C GLY A 126 -7.55 -3.39 4.49
N GLN A 127 -8.40 -3.67 5.48
CA GLN A 127 -8.07 -4.61 6.55
C GLN A 127 -8.04 -6.05 6.02
N PHE A 128 -8.99 -6.39 5.14
CA PHE A 128 -9.04 -7.66 4.43
C PHE A 128 -8.69 -7.43 2.97
N VAL A 129 -7.67 -8.12 2.51
CA VAL A 129 -7.05 -7.92 1.21
C VAL A 129 -7.11 -9.22 0.42
N PRO A 130 -8.10 -9.42 -0.44
CA PRO A 130 -8.12 -10.53 -1.38
C PRO A 130 -6.92 -10.43 -2.32
N TYR A 131 -6.34 -11.58 -2.69
CA TYR A 131 -5.23 -11.62 -3.62
C TYR A 131 -5.22 -12.88 -4.49
N ILE A 132 -4.52 -12.79 -5.60
CA ILE A 132 -4.15 -13.92 -6.45
C ILE A 132 -2.65 -13.93 -6.63
N GLY A 133 -2.10 -15.09 -6.93
CA GLY A 133 -0.67 -15.24 -7.20
C GLY A 133 -0.38 -16.37 -8.15
N ALA A 134 0.79 -16.28 -8.77
CA ALA A 134 1.38 -17.35 -9.57
C ALA A 134 2.88 -17.41 -9.33
N GLY A 135 3.45 -18.60 -9.43
CA GLY A 135 4.88 -18.78 -9.22
C GLY A 135 5.47 -19.89 -10.09
N ALA A 136 6.77 -19.78 -10.29
CA ALA A 136 7.58 -20.79 -10.96
C ALA A 136 8.89 -21.00 -10.19
N GLY A 137 9.46 -22.20 -10.32
CA GLY A 137 10.68 -22.54 -9.59
C GLY A 137 11.14 -23.96 -9.84
N ILE A 138 11.79 -24.50 -8.84
CA ILE A 138 12.32 -25.86 -8.86
C ILE A 138 11.82 -26.64 -7.64
N ASP A 139 11.63 -27.96 -7.81
CA ASP A 139 11.23 -28.87 -6.75
C ASP A 139 12.28 -29.99 -6.60
N PHE A 140 12.66 -30.23 -5.36
CA PHE A 140 13.50 -31.37 -4.97
C PHE A 140 12.60 -32.40 -4.32
N SER A 141 12.36 -33.51 -5.01
CA SER A 141 11.47 -34.57 -4.51
C SER A 141 12.20 -35.84 -4.15
N ASN A 142 11.74 -36.49 -3.09
CA ASN A 142 12.23 -37.76 -2.60
C ASN A 142 11.04 -38.67 -2.28
N VAL A 143 11.13 -39.93 -2.70
CA VAL A 143 10.13 -40.94 -2.36
C VAL A 143 10.81 -42.05 -1.56
N SER A 144 10.21 -42.42 -0.44
CA SER A 144 10.62 -43.54 0.40
C SER A 144 9.55 -44.61 0.36
N VAL A 145 9.95 -45.85 0.04
CA VAL A 145 9.07 -47.01 0.06
C VAL A 145 9.65 -48.05 1.01
N ASN A 146 8.90 -48.41 2.05
CA ASN A 146 9.34 -49.32 3.12
C ASN A 146 10.70 -48.93 3.73
N GLY A 147 10.99 -47.64 3.87
CA GLY A 147 12.25 -47.13 4.41
C GLY A 147 13.40 -47.00 3.40
N ASN A 148 13.25 -47.50 2.16
CA ASN A 148 14.21 -47.28 1.07
C ASN A 148 13.86 -45.98 0.35
N SER A 149 14.75 -44.98 0.46
CA SER A 149 14.57 -43.66 -0.16
C SER A 149 15.24 -43.55 -1.50
N THR A 150 14.61 -42.89 -2.44
CA THR A 150 15.19 -42.52 -3.73
C THR A 150 14.88 -41.10 -4.08
N TYR A 151 15.88 -40.42 -4.62
CA TYR A 151 15.78 -39.02 -5.04
C TYR A 151 15.29 -38.93 -6.49
N GLY A 152 14.26 -38.13 -6.71
CA GLY A 152 13.67 -37.97 -8.06
C GLY A 152 14.36 -36.92 -8.93
N GLY A 153 15.42 -36.28 -8.42
CA GLY A 153 16.10 -35.20 -9.13
C GLY A 153 15.51 -33.82 -8.85
N VAL A 154 15.89 -32.89 -9.70
CA VAL A 154 15.37 -31.51 -9.69
C VAL A 154 14.36 -31.37 -10.81
N GLN A 155 13.14 -30.93 -10.46
CA GLN A 155 12.06 -30.72 -11.40
C GLN A 155 11.74 -29.24 -11.57
N PHE A 156 11.27 -28.85 -12.75
CA PHE A 156 10.59 -27.55 -12.89
C PHE A 156 9.27 -27.61 -12.16
N ALA A 157 8.97 -26.56 -11.39
CA ALA A 157 7.75 -26.44 -10.60
C ALA A 157 6.99 -25.15 -10.93
N TYR A 158 5.68 -25.19 -10.75
CA TYR A 158 4.77 -24.07 -10.94
C TYR A 158 3.65 -24.12 -9.91
N GLN A 159 3.11 -22.97 -9.59
CA GLN A 159 1.99 -22.87 -8.64
C GLN A 159 1.06 -21.70 -8.96
N GLY A 160 -0.19 -21.86 -8.52
CA GLY A 160 -1.21 -20.82 -8.55
C GLY A 160 -1.83 -20.68 -7.16
N MET A 161 -2.06 -19.47 -6.73
CA MET A 161 -2.52 -19.13 -5.39
C MET A 161 -3.72 -18.19 -5.43
N ILE A 162 -4.63 -18.37 -4.47
CA ILE A 162 -5.72 -17.46 -4.19
C ILE A 162 -5.90 -17.36 -2.68
N GLY A 163 -6.06 -16.16 -2.16
CA GLY A 163 -6.15 -15.99 -0.72
C GLY A 163 -6.74 -14.68 -0.27
N VAL A 164 -6.79 -14.53 1.04
CA VAL A 164 -7.15 -13.29 1.70
C VAL A 164 -6.15 -13.01 2.81
N GLY A 165 -5.58 -11.81 2.80
CA GLY A 165 -4.74 -11.27 3.86
C GLY A 165 -5.57 -10.47 4.84
N TRP A 166 -5.29 -10.60 6.11
CA TRP A 166 -5.79 -9.76 7.18
C TRP A 166 -4.64 -8.91 7.72
N ASN A 167 -4.66 -7.60 7.43
CA ASN A 167 -3.71 -6.64 7.98
C ASN A 167 -4.09 -6.39 9.45
N ILE A 168 -3.34 -6.98 10.39
CA ILE A 168 -3.52 -6.80 11.82
C ILE A 168 -3.11 -5.38 12.20
N ASP A 169 -1.98 -4.94 11.67
CA ASP A 169 -1.50 -3.56 11.74
C ASP A 169 -0.73 -3.20 10.45
N SER A 170 0.04 -2.11 10.46
CA SER A 170 0.84 -1.67 9.30
C SER A 170 1.99 -2.60 8.94
N ASN A 171 2.45 -3.43 9.87
CA ASN A 171 3.62 -4.28 9.72
C ASN A 171 3.27 -5.77 9.69
N LEU A 172 2.19 -6.18 10.35
CA LEU A 172 1.84 -7.58 10.57
C LEU A 172 0.60 -7.97 9.76
N ARG A 173 0.74 -9.03 8.96
CA ARG A 173 -0.33 -9.57 8.11
C ARG A 173 -0.43 -11.08 8.30
N LEU A 174 -1.65 -11.56 8.53
CA LEU A 174 -2.02 -12.97 8.51
C LEU A 174 -2.70 -13.28 7.18
N ASN A 175 -2.31 -14.36 6.49
CA ASN A 175 -2.94 -14.79 5.24
C ASN A 175 -3.55 -16.18 5.41
N LEU A 176 -4.71 -16.36 4.78
CA LEU A 176 -5.33 -17.65 4.49
C LEU A 176 -5.29 -17.84 2.98
N GLU A 177 -4.73 -18.96 2.52
CA GLU A 177 -4.45 -19.20 1.11
C GLU A 177 -4.83 -20.62 0.69
N GLY A 178 -5.46 -20.74 -0.49
CA GLY A 178 -5.59 -21.96 -1.24
C GLY A 178 -4.55 -21.99 -2.36
N ARG A 179 -3.84 -23.11 -2.51
CA ARG A 179 -2.71 -23.25 -3.45
C ARG A 179 -2.83 -24.52 -4.26
N TYR A 180 -2.61 -24.42 -5.56
CA TYR A 180 -2.28 -25.53 -6.43
C TYR A 180 -0.80 -25.50 -6.75
N PHE A 181 -0.10 -26.61 -6.56
CA PHE A 181 1.31 -26.80 -6.88
C PHE A 181 1.48 -28.00 -7.79
N GLY A 182 2.27 -27.88 -8.84
CA GLY A 182 2.63 -28.97 -9.74
C GLY A 182 4.11 -28.91 -10.09
N SER A 183 4.71 -30.08 -10.34
CA SER A 183 6.05 -30.17 -10.91
C SER A 183 6.08 -31.10 -12.09
N THR A 184 7.13 -31.00 -12.94
CA THR A 184 7.40 -31.98 -13.99
C THR A 184 7.64 -33.33 -13.36
N GLN A 185 7.34 -34.39 -14.10
CA GLN A 185 7.38 -35.79 -13.57
C GLN A 185 8.80 -36.22 -13.21
N PRO A 186 9.09 -36.46 -11.91
CA PRO A 186 10.34 -37.06 -11.49
C PRO A 186 10.39 -38.56 -11.86
N THR A 187 11.60 -39.05 -12.12
CA THR A 187 11.86 -40.46 -12.27
C THR A 187 12.50 -41.02 -11.02
N TYR A 188 11.87 -41.98 -10.39
CA TYR A 188 12.39 -42.64 -9.20
C TYR A 188 12.92 -44.02 -9.53
N ASN A 189 14.17 -44.31 -9.11
CA ASN A 189 14.85 -45.59 -9.35
C ASN A 189 15.08 -46.32 -8.03
N PHE A 190 14.43 -47.44 -7.81
CA PHE A 190 14.57 -48.28 -6.64
C PHE A 190 15.37 -49.54 -6.95
N ASN A 191 16.32 -49.88 -6.10
CA ASN A 191 17.04 -51.19 -6.19
C ASN A 191 16.30 -52.22 -5.34
N VAL A 192 15.79 -53.26 -5.96
CA VAL A 192 15.06 -54.32 -5.30
C VAL A 192 15.63 -55.67 -5.75
N GLY A 193 16.32 -56.41 -4.84
CA GLY A 193 16.85 -57.73 -5.13
C GLY A 193 17.81 -57.82 -6.32
N GLY A 194 18.59 -56.78 -6.58
CA GLY A 194 19.51 -56.69 -7.73
C GLY A 194 18.87 -56.21 -9.03
N ALA A 195 17.59 -55.94 -9.05
CA ALA A 195 16.88 -55.27 -10.14
C ALA A 195 16.65 -53.78 -9.83
N VAL A 196 16.63 -52.97 -10.88
CA VAL A 196 16.26 -51.55 -10.80
C VAL A 196 14.80 -51.41 -11.23
N VAL A 197 13.97 -50.87 -10.36
CA VAL A 197 12.58 -50.50 -10.66
C VAL A 197 12.52 -49.01 -10.88
N SER A 198 12.17 -48.58 -12.08
CA SER A 198 12.08 -47.15 -12.48
C SER A 198 10.63 -46.78 -12.72
N GLY A 199 10.14 -45.74 -12.01
CA GLY A 199 8.76 -45.26 -12.15
C GLY A 199 8.69 -43.74 -12.13
N ASN A 200 7.70 -43.16 -12.82
CA ASN A 200 7.45 -41.72 -12.89
C ASN A 200 6.11 -41.45 -12.24
N TYR A 201 6.09 -40.57 -11.25
CA TYR A 201 4.86 -40.15 -10.55
C TYR A 201 4.65 -38.66 -10.69
N THR A 202 3.40 -38.25 -10.92
CA THR A 202 3.03 -36.85 -11.02
C THR A 202 2.94 -36.21 -9.62
N ASN A 203 3.59 -35.09 -9.42
CA ASN A 203 3.54 -34.32 -8.16
C ASN A 203 2.59 -33.14 -8.28
N ASN A 204 1.28 -33.39 -8.17
CA ASN A 204 0.26 -32.36 -8.17
C ASN A 204 -0.36 -32.30 -6.77
N ASN A 205 -0.35 -31.11 -6.18
CA ASN A 205 -0.78 -30.89 -4.80
C ASN A 205 -1.83 -29.79 -4.74
N PHE A 206 -2.79 -29.93 -3.82
CA PHE A 206 -3.58 -28.82 -3.30
C PHE A 206 -3.19 -28.58 -1.85
N SER A 207 -3.08 -27.32 -1.45
CA SER A 207 -2.76 -26.97 -0.07
C SER A 207 -3.71 -25.89 0.44
N ALA A 208 -4.02 -25.97 1.73
CA ALA A 208 -4.64 -24.89 2.48
C ALA A 208 -3.62 -24.36 3.50
N MET A 209 -3.26 -23.10 3.37
CA MET A 209 -2.11 -22.49 4.04
C MET A 209 -2.54 -21.35 4.94
N LEU A 210 -1.87 -21.25 6.09
CA LEU A 210 -1.83 -20.03 6.91
C LEU A 210 -0.40 -19.49 6.88
N SER A 211 -0.26 -18.18 6.70
CA SER A 211 1.05 -17.54 6.79
C SER A 211 0.98 -16.26 7.61
N LEU A 212 2.05 -15.99 8.35
CA LEU A 212 2.26 -14.75 9.08
C LEU A 212 3.43 -14.02 8.43
N GLN A 213 3.19 -12.77 8.03
CA GLN A 213 4.17 -11.91 7.37
C GLN A 213 4.43 -10.68 8.23
N TYR A 214 5.70 -10.31 8.36
CA TYR A 214 6.15 -9.08 8.99
C TYR A 214 6.84 -8.19 7.96
N LYS A 215 6.27 -6.99 7.72
CA LYS A 215 6.80 -5.99 6.80
C LYS A 215 7.66 -4.99 7.55
N PHE A 216 8.88 -4.77 7.06
CA PHE A 216 9.83 -3.82 7.64
C PHE A 216 9.54 -2.38 7.19
N GLY A 217 9.93 -1.44 8.04
CA GLY A 217 9.73 -0.02 7.80
C GLY A 217 8.56 0.54 8.60
N ALA A 218 8.22 1.76 8.28
CA ALA A 218 7.07 2.45 8.83
C ALA A 218 6.39 3.25 7.70
N PRO A 219 5.07 3.48 7.76
CA PRO A 219 4.41 4.42 6.87
C PRO A 219 5.14 5.76 6.95
N ALA A 220 5.36 6.41 5.80
CA ALA A 220 5.86 7.77 5.80
C ALA A 220 4.89 8.62 6.62
N VAL A 221 5.36 9.14 7.75
CA VAL A 221 4.56 10.08 8.56
C VAL A 221 4.38 11.30 7.67
N ALA A 222 3.12 11.58 7.27
CA ALA A 222 2.82 12.82 6.59
C ALA A 222 3.34 13.97 7.46
N PRO A 223 4.10 14.95 6.91
CA PRO A 223 4.50 16.09 7.68
C PRO A 223 3.25 16.70 8.33
N PRO A 224 3.30 17.08 9.60
CA PRO A 224 2.15 17.67 10.25
C PRO A 224 1.65 18.83 9.38
N PRO A 225 0.34 18.99 9.18
CA PRO A 225 -0.18 20.11 8.42
C PRO A 225 0.45 21.39 8.98
N PRO A 226 0.88 22.33 8.12
CA PRO A 226 1.46 23.59 8.59
C PRO A 226 0.53 24.15 9.66
N ALA A 227 1.09 24.51 10.81
CA ALA A 227 0.30 25.12 11.89
C ALA A 227 -0.54 26.25 11.26
N PRO A 228 -1.84 26.35 11.56
CA PRO A 228 -2.67 27.40 11.01
C PRO A 228 -1.96 28.72 11.30
N MET A 229 -1.57 29.44 10.22
CA MET A 229 -0.98 30.76 10.39
C MET A 229 -1.98 31.60 11.21
N PRO A 230 -1.55 32.26 12.29
CA PRO A 230 -2.44 33.08 13.05
C PRO A 230 -3.17 34.04 12.10
N ALA A 231 -4.50 34.04 12.14
CA ALA A 231 -5.31 34.84 11.26
C ALA A 231 -4.78 36.29 11.27
N ALA A 232 -4.43 36.80 10.09
CA ALA A 232 -3.91 38.13 9.97
C ALA A 232 -4.99 39.12 10.49
N THR A 233 -4.67 39.85 11.53
CA THR A 233 -5.60 40.86 12.07
C THR A 233 -5.59 42.03 11.11
N SER A 234 -6.73 42.31 10.46
CA SER A 234 -6.84 43.40 9.49
C SER A 234 -7.77 44.50 9.98
N PHE A 235 -7.43 45.72 9.63
CA PHE A 235 -8.25 46.92 9.90
C PHE A 235 -8.42 47.68 8.60
N MET A 236 -9.59 48.32 8.38
CA MET A 236 -9.88 49.11 7.19
C MET A 236 -10.12 50.56 7.57
N VAL A 237 -9.44 51.46 6.85
CA VAL A 237 -9.58 52.94 7.00
C VAL A 237 -10.11 53.48 5.69
N PHE A 238 -11.25 54.19 5.73
CA PHE A 238 -11.91 54.74 4.56
C PHE A 238 -11.63 56.22 4.38
N PHE A 239 -11.70 56.70 3.13
CA PHE A 239 -11.38 58.06 2.75
C PHE A 239 -12.49 58.70 1.89
N ASP A 240 -12.62 60.03 2.05
CA ASP A 240 -13.47 60.82 1.18
C ASP A 240 -12.90 60.83 -0.25
N TRP A 241 -13.78 61.19 -1.20
CA TRP A 241 -13.41 61.31 -2.58
C TRP A 241 -12.29 62.35 -2.76
N ASP A 242 -11.27 61.98 -3.51
CA ASP A 242 -10.09 62.80 -3.80
C ASP A 242 -9.36 63.34 -2.54
N ARG A 243 -9.50 62.69 -1.41
CA ARG A 243 -8.89 63.07 -0.14
C ARG A 243 -7.96 61.99 0.39
N SER A 244 -6.92 62.45 1.13
CA SER A 244 -6.03 61.59 1.93
C SER A 244 -6.00 61.97 3.41
N ASN A 245 -6.88 62.92 3.83
CA ASN A 245 -7.01 63.34 5.21
C ASN A 245 -7.72 62.23 6.01
N LEU A 246 -7.26 62.02 7.24
CA LEU A 246 -7.86 61.05 8.15
C LEU A 246 -9.03 61.66 8.91
N SER A 247 -10.21 61.02 8.88
CA SER A 247 -11.35 61.37 9.71
C SER A 247 -11.11 60.92 11.18
N GLN A 248 -11.92 61.40 12.11
CA GLN A 248 -11.85 60.96 13.51
C GLN A 248 -12.10 59.45 13.64
N GLN A 249 -12.99 58.87 12.82
CA GLN A 249 -13.25 57.46 12.78
C GLN A 249 -12.03 56.70 12.24
N ALA A 250 -11.36 57.21 11.21
CA ALA A 250 -10.11 56.65 10.67
C ALA A 250 -9.01 56.62 11.75
N LEU A 251 -8.84 57.73 12.50
CA LEU A 251 -7.88 57.80 13.60
C LEU A 251 -8.18 56.80 14.73
N ALA A 252 -9.45 56.60 15.07
CA ALA A 252 -9.85 55.60 16.06
C ALA A 252 -9.49 54.17 15.61
N THR A 253 -9.75 53.82 14.33
CA THR A 253 -9.39 52.51 13.75
C THR A 253 -7.87 52.31 13.72
N ILE A 254 -7.09 53.35 13.38
CA ILE A 254 -5.62 53.30 13.38
C ILE A 254 -5.10 53.11 14.81
N GLY A 255 -5.74 53.78 15.82
CA GLY A 255 -5.41 53.57 17.23
C GLY A 255 -5.62 52.12 17.69
N GLN A 256 -6.72 51.50 17.26
CA GLN A 256 -6.96 50.07 17.53
C GLN A 256 -5.90 49.17 16.86
N ALA A 257 -5.51 49.44 15.61
CA ALA A 257 -4.46 48.73 14.90
C ALA A 257 -3.10 48.86 15.63
N ALA A 258 -2.76 50.06 16.11
CA ALA A 258 -1.55 50.30 16.89
C ALA A 258 -1.54 49.57 18.25
N GLN A 259 -2.68 49.49 18.92
CA GLN A 259 -2.83 48.70 20.15
C GLN A 259 -2.66 47.21 19.89
N ALA A 260 -3.30 46.70 18.83
CA ALA A 260 -3.15 45.28 18.40
C ALA A 260 -1.69 44.93 18.05
N PHE A 261 -0.98 45.84 17.40
CA PHE A 261 0.46 45.70 17.12
C PHE A 261 1.28 45.56 18.41
N LYS A 262 1.04 46.43 19.38
CA LYS A 262 1.75 46.38 20.68
C LYS A 262 1.46 45.12 21.46
N ALA A 263 0.25 44.60 21.39
CA ALA A 263 -0.15 43.36 22.05
C ALA A 263 0.49 42.09 21.40
N LYS A 264 0.75 42.11 20.10
CA LYS A 264 1.40 41.00 19.38
C LYS A 264 2.93 40.94 19.53
N GLY A 265 3.60 41.96 20.02
CA GLY A 265 5.03 42.01 20.33
C GLY A 265 5.95 42.20 19.14
N SER A 266 6.04 41.29 18.17
CA SER A 266 6.99 41.33 17.01
C SER A 266 6.29 41.32 15.66
N ALA A 267 5.13 41.96 15.55
CA ALA A 267 4.37 42.02 14.31
C ALA A 267 4.97 43.02 13.28
N ARG A 268 4.71 42.76 12.01
CA ARG A 268 4.90 43.72 10.91
C ARG A 268 3.54 44.24 10.47
N ILE A 269 3.49 45.46 9.98
CA ILE A 269 2.27 46.08 9.43
C ILE A 269 2.50 46.31 7.93
N THR A 270 1.53 45.89 7.12
CA THR A 270 1.43 46.33 5.72
C THR A 270 0.22 47.24 5.57
N ALA A 271 0.45 48.50 5.16
CA ALA A 271 -0.60 49.48 4.87
C ALA A 271 -0.77 49.58 3.34
N THR A 272 -1.85 49.01 2.81
CA THR A 272 -2.14 48.96 1.38
C THR A 272 -3.23 49.95 1.03
N GLY A 273 -2.91 50.95 0.22
CA GLY A 273 -3.86 51.98 -0.21
C GLY A 273 -4.55 51.64 -1.51
N HIS A 274 -5.83 51.98 -1.60
CA HIS A 274 -6.69 51.80 -2.77
C HIS A 274 -7.47 53.06 -3.12
N THR A 275 -7.92 53.15 -4.36
CA THR A 275 -8.86 54.17 -4.85
C THR A 275 -10.07 53.51 -5.48
N ASP A 276 -11.10 54.26 -5.74
CA ASP A 276 -12.14 53.91 -6.71
C ASP A 276 -11.60 54.09 -8.16
N THR A 277 -12.42 53.76 -9.16
CA THR A 277 -12.07 53.83 -10.58
C THR A 277 -12.34 55.23 -11.19
N SER A 278 -12.58 56.26 -10.35
CA SER A 278 -12.96 57.62 -10.82
C SER A 278 -11.76 58.50 -11.08
N GLY A 279 -10.85 58.13 -11.96
CA GLY A 279 -9.69 58.96 -12.28
C GLY A 279 -8.65 58.19 -13.09
N PRO A 280 -7.68 58.89 -13.67
CA PRO A 280 -6.61 58.22 -14.41
C PRO A 280 -5.78 57.27 -13.52
N GLU A 281 -5.35 56.13 -14.04
CA GLU A 281 -4.60 55.08 -13.29
C GLU A 281 -3.38 55.66 -12.56
N ASN A 282 -2.57 56.50 -13.23
CA ASN A 282 -1.38 57.12 -12.62
C ASN A 282 -1.75 58.05 -11.45
N TYR A 283 -2.86 58.75 -11.54
CA TYR A 283 -3.39 59.57 -10.46
C TYR A 283 -3.84 58.73 -9.29
N ASN A 284 -4.60 57.67 -9.57
CA ASN A 284 -5.10 56.73 -8.59
C ASN A 284 -3.97 56.02 -7.87
N MET A 285 -2.91 55.64 -8.56
CA MET A 285 -1.69 55.08 -7.96
C MET A 285 -1.06 56.07 -6.97
N ALA A 286 -0.86 57.35 -7.38
CA ALA A 286 -0.28 58.36 -6.51
C ALA A 286 -1.19 58.69 -5.29
N LEU A 287 -2.53 58.71 -5.48
CA LEU A 287 -3.49 58.97 -4.39
C LEU A 287 -3.52 57.81 -3.38
N SER A 288 -3.46 56.57 -3.87
CA SER A 288 -3.41 55.38 -3.00
C SER A 288 -2.16 55.37 -2.11
N LEU A 289 -1.00 55.75 -2.67
CA LEU A 289 0.23 55.92 -1.87
C LEU A 289 0.14 57.04 -0.84
N ARG A 290 -0.45 58.22 -1.18
CA ARG A 290 -0.66 59.32 -0.23
C ARG A 290 -1.53 58.86 0.96
N ARG A 291 -2.61 58.10 0.69
CA ARG A 291 -3.48 57.54 1.72
C ARG A 291 -2.74 56.56 2.62
N ALA A 292 -1.99 55.63 2.04
CA ALA A 292 -1.22 54.65 2.81
C ALA A 292 -0.11 55.33 3.66
N ASN A 293 0.52 56.37 3.15
CA ASN A 293 1.48 57.15 3.93
C ASN A 293 0.81 57.94 5.09
N ALA A 294 -0.36 58.54 4.88
CA ALA A 294 -1.11 59.22 5.95
C ALA A 294 -1.46 58.22 7.10
N VAL A 295 -1.84 57.00 6.77
CA VAL A 295 -2.06 55.94 7.75
C VAL A 295 -0.75 55.53 8.44
N LYS A 296 0.35 55.38 7.73
CA LYS A 296 1.66 55.12 8.34
C LYS A 296 2.05 56.19 9.34
N ASP A 297 1.93 57.46 8.96
CA ASP A 297 2.29 58.58 9.84
C ASP A 297 1.45 58.58 11.12
N ALA A 298 0.16 58.29 11.01
CA ALA A 298 -0.74 58.17 12.16
C ALA A 298 -0.40 56.93 13.04
N LEU A 299 -0.01 55.79 12.43
CA LEU A 299 0.47 54.65 13.19
C LEU A 299 1.77 54.94 13.97
N VAL A 300 2.70 55.68 13.35
CA VAL A 300 3.93 56.15 14.01
C VAL A 300 3.62 57.08 15.20
N GLN A 301 2.69 58.03 15.03
CA GLN A 301 2.23 58.90 16.12
C GLN A 301 1.59 58.10 17.28
N ASN A 302 0.99 56.94 16.97
CA ASN A 302 0.47 56.01 17.97
C ASN A 302 1.52 55.03 18.52
N GLY A 303 2.83 55.25 18.22
CA GLY A 303 3.95 54.55 18.80
C GLY A 303 4.31 53.22 18.10
N VAL A 304 3.92 53.04 16.85
CA VAL A 304 4.41 51.92 16.00
C VAL A 304 5.74 52.35 15.36
N PRO A 305 6.82 51.56 15.46
CA PRO A 305 8.10 51.87 14.80
C PRO A 305 7.95 52.00 13.28
N ALA A 306 8.47 53.07 12.68
CA ALA A 306 8.40 53.28 11.22
C ALA A 306 8.98 52.14 10.41
N THR A 307 10.00 51.42 10.97
CA THR A 307 10.66 50.26 10.37
C THR A 307 9.79 49.02 10.34
N ALA A 308 8.73 48.97 11.16
CA ALA A 308 7.78 47.86 11.19
C ALA A 308 6.64 48.03 10.17
N ILE A 309 6.55 49.19 9.48
CA ILE A 309 5.44 49.53 8.59
C ILE A 309 5.90 49.55 7.14
N ALA A 310 5.38 48.61 6.32
CA ALA A 310 5.48 48.63 4.87
C ALA A 310 4.28 49.39 4.27
N VAL A 311 4.52 50.20 3.24
CA VAL A 311 3.48 50.99 2.53
C VAL A 311 3.42 50.50 1.09
N VAL A 312 2.19 50.22 0.62
CA VAL A 312 1.93 49.77 -0.74
C VAL A 312 0.78 50.57 -1.34
N GLY A 313 0.97 51.19 -2.50
CA GLY A 313 -0.10 51.76 -3.31
C GLY A 313 -0.55 50.77 -4.38
N ARG A 314 -1.85 50.60 -4.50
CA ARG A 314 -2.44 49.74 -5.55
C ARG A 314 -3.33 50.50 -6.51
N GLY A 315 -3.56 51.82 -6.28
CA GLY A 315 -4.48 52.59 -7.10
C GLY A 315 -5.87 51.96 -7.11
N GLU A 316 -6.41 51.75 -8.28
CA GLU A 316 -7.71 51.08 -8.51
C GLU A 316 -7.63 49.57 -8.63
N GLN A 317 -6.46 48.97 -8.42
CA GLN A 317 -6.31 47.51 -8.45
C GLN A 317 -6.79 46.91 -7.12
N GLY A 318 -7.48 45.74 -7.22
CA GLY A 318 -8.01 45.05 -6.05
C GLY A 318 -9.19 45.78 -5.39
N LEU A 319 -10.18 46.10 -6.20
CA LEU A 319 -11.44 46.73 -5.75
C LEU A 319 -12.13 45.85 -4.70
N LEU A 320 -12.64 46.46 -3.61
CA LEU A 320 -13.48 45.76 -2.64
C LEU A 320 -14.88 45.49 -3.23
N VAL A 321 -15.40 46.48 -3.95
CA VAL A 321 -16.63 46.37 -4.73
C VAL A 321 -16.28 46.52 -6.20
N PRO A 322 -16.51 45.52 -7.05
CA PRO A 322 -16.26 45.60 -8.49
C PRO A 322 -17.12 46.71 -9.12
N THR A 323 -16.47 47.67 -9.75
CA THR A 323 -17.14 48.79 -10.47
C THR A 323 -16.56 48.95 -11.85
N PRO A 324 -17.36 49.36 -12.86
CA PRO A 324 -16.83 49.85 -14.12
C PRO A 324 -15.88 51.04 -13.95
N ASP A 325 -15.13 51.37 -14.99
CA ASP A 325 -14.28 52.56 -15.01
C ASP A 325 -15.07 53.85 -14.87
N GLY A 326 -14.48 54.84 -14.21
CA GLY A 326 -15.10 56.16 -13.95
C GLY A 326 -16.10 56.22 -12.79
N VAL A 327 -16.35 55.12 -12.07
CA VAL A 327 -17.35 55.05 -11.00
C VAL A 327 -16.75 55.44 -9.63
N ARG A 328 -17.46 56.32 -8.90
CA ARG A 328 -17.12 56.71 -7.52
C ARG A 328 -17.74 55.71 -6.55
N GLU A 329 -16.89 54.85 -5.92
CA GLU A 329 -17.32 53.87 -4.93
C GLU A 329 -16.62 54.13 -3.58
N PRO A 330 -17.36 54.54 -2.54
CA PRO A 330 -16.80 54.84 -1.23
C PRO A 330 -16.00 53.68 -0.61
N GLN A 331 -16.44 52.44 -0.77
CA GLN A 331 -15.79 51.26 -0.18
C GLN A 331 -14.45 50.96 -0.83
N ASN A 332 -14.24 51.36 -2.10
CA ASN A 332 -12.97 51.19 -2.76
C ASN A 332 -11.91 52.21 -2.30
N ARG A 333 -12.31 53.33 -1.74
CA ARG A 333 -11.42 54.39 -1.23
C ARG A 333 -10.94 54.07 0.19
N ARG A 334 -10.03 53.13 0.32
CA ARG A 334 -9.60 52.58 1.61
C ARG A 334 -8.10 52.38 1.72
N VAL A 335 -7.64 52.20 2.95
CA VAL A 335 -6.34 51.59 3.26
C VAL A 335 -6.59 50.37 4.13
N GLU A 336 -6.03 49.25 3.72
CA GLU A 336 -6.01 48.00 4.47
C GLU A 336 -4.75 47.96 5.33
N ILE A 337 -4.90 47.79 6.64
CA ILE A 337 -3.80 47.61 7.59
C ILE A 337 -3.80 46.17 8.00
N VAL A 338 -2.80 45.43 7.59
CA VAL A 338 -2.64 44.00 7.89
C VAL A 338 -1.48 43.79 8.85
N LEU A 339 -1.75 43.20 10.03
CA LEU A 339 -0.75 42.80 11.01
C LEU A 339 -0.34 41.34 10.74
N GLN A 340 0.96 41.12 10.56
CA GLN A 340 1.54 39.81 10.27
C GLN A 340 2.38 39.33 11.44
#